data_5a2570b52813db7767615f233a342cf3
#
_entry.id   5a2570b52813db7767615f233a342cf3
#
_cell.length_a   1.000
_cell.length_b   1.000
_cell.length_c   1.000
_cell.angle_alpha   90.00
_cell.angle_beta   90.00
_cell.angle_gamma   90.00
#
_symmetry.space_group_name_H-M   'P 1'
#
loop_
_entity.id
_entity.type
_entity.pdbx_description
1 polymer ?
#
loop_
_entity_poly.entity_id
_entity_poly.type
_entity_poly.pdbx_seq_one_letter_code
_entity_poly.pdbx_strand_id
1 'polypeptide(L)'
;MSDKKFIRDSVHGNLPMTEFERKLIDYPQIQRLRRLKQLGFISLIYPGANHSRFEHSIGTMHLASQLADHLDLNQEDKELVRVSGLLHDAGHGPFSHVSEAVLEVPHEEITSYVIKNTEISDKLNEKFNLNDITDIIHGKGKFGPIISGELD
;
A
#
# COMPACT_ATOMS: atom_id res chain seq x y z
N MET A 1 17.76 8.80 -21.93
CA MET A 1 16.31 8.48 -21.81
C MET A 1 16.17 7.62 -20.55
N SER A 2 15.49 8.13 -19.53
CA SER A 2 15.21 7.31 -18.33
C SER A 2 14.28 6.18 -18.76
N ASP A 3 14.74 4.96 -18.60
CA ASP A 3 13.95 3.74 -18.89
C ASP A 3 12.80 3.71 -17.88
N LYS A 4 11.64 4.27 -18.25
CA LYS A 4 10.47 4.28 -17.39
C LYS A 4 10.03 2.83 -17.21
N LYS A 5 10.22 2.30 -16.02
CA LYS A 5 9.75 0.95 -15.68
C LYS A 5 8.28 1.01 -15.27
N PHE A 6 7.55 0.00 -15.67
CA PHE A 6 6.10 -0.10 -15.43
C PHE A 6 5.79 -1.42 -14.75
N ILE A 7 4.78 -1.40 -13.91
CA ILE A 7 4.07 -2.62 -13.50
C ILE A 7 2.75 -2.69 -14.27
N ARG A 8 2.39 -3.88 -14.75
CA ARG A 8 1.12 -4.08 -15.44
C ARG A 8 0.03 -4.40 -14.43
N ASP A 9 -0.96 -3.54 -14.36
CA ASP A 9 -2.17 -3.74 -13.57
C ASP A 9 -3.34 -4.12 -14.46
N SER A 10 -4.24 -4.98 -13.98
CA SER A 10 -5.37 -5.50 -14.75
C SER A 10 -6.46 -4.45 -14.99
N VAL A 11 -6.57 -3.45 -14.11
CA VAL A 11 -7.58 -2.39 -14.17
C VAL A 11 -7.02 -1.12 -14.77
N HIS A 12 -5.85 -0.69 -14.28
CA HIS A 12 -5.26 0.61 -14.61
C HIS A 12 -4.22 0.55 -15.74
N GLY A 13 -3.88 -0.63 -16.25
CA GLY A 13 -2.93 -0.79 -17.35
C GLY A 13 -1.47 -0.70 -16.90
N ASN A 14 -0.65 0.08 -17.61
CA ASN A 14 0.77 0.21 -17.29
C ASN A 14 1.00 1.36 -16.31
N LEU A 15 1.31 1.03 -15.06
CA LEU A 15 1.55 1.99 -13.98
C LEU A 15 3.04 2.33 -13.89
N PRO A 16 3.42 3.60 -14.05
CA PRO A 16 4.82 4.01 -13.94
C PRO A 16 5.28 3.89 -12.49
N MET A 17 6.51 3.40 -12.33
CA MET A 17 7.13 3.22 -11.02
C MET A 17 8.48 3.90 -10.95
N THR A 18 8.75 4.53 -9.83
CA THR A 18 10.08 5.01 -9.49
C THR A 18 11.00 3.84 -9.14
N GLU A 19 12.30 4.05 -9.23
CA GLU A 19 13.30 3.06 -8.81
C GLU A 19 13.16 2.73 -7.31
N PHE A 20 12.78 3.71 -6.50
CA PHE A 20 12.55 3.55 -5.07
C PHE A 20 11.35 2.62 -4.81
N GLU A 21 10.20 2.89 -5.43
CA GLU A 21 8.99 2.07 -5.30
C GLU A 21 9.23 0.64 -5.78
N ARG A 22 9.95 0.48 -6.88
CA ARG A 22 10.30 -0.85 -7.40
C ARG A 22 11.11 -1.66 -6.39
N LYS A 23 12.08 -1.03 -5.71
CA LYS A 23 12.84 -1.70 -4.65
C LYS A 23 11.98 -2.05 -3.44
N LEU A 24 11.02 -1.18 -3.06
CA LEU A 24 10.07 -1.50 -1.98
C LEU A 24 9.20 -2.69 -2.31
N ILE A 25 8.72 -2.81 -3.55
CA ILE A 25 7.90 -3.95 -3.99
C ILE A 25 8.64 -5.28 -3.85
N ASP A 26 9.95 -5.31 -4.05
CA ASP A 26 10.75 -6.53 -3.98
C ASP A 26 10.96 -7.06 -2.55
N TYR A 27 10.61 -6.29 -1.51
CA TYR A 27 10.70 -6.78 -0.14
C TYR A 27 9.68 -7.88 0.16
N PRO A 28 10.07 -8.91 0.95
CA PRO A 28 9.19 -10.03 1.30
C PRO A 28 7.86 -9.60 1.91
N GLN A 29 7.84 -8.51 2.69
CA GLN A 29 6.65 -7.94 3.31
C GLN A 29 5.59 -7.54 2.28
N ILE A 30 6.01 -7.04 1.12
CA ILE A 30 5.11 -6.65 0.03
C ILE A 30 4.85 -7.84 -0.89
N GLN A 31 5.87 -8.64 -1.22
CA GLN A 31 5.70 -9.79 -2.10
C GLN A 31 4.70 -10.83 -1.56
N ARG A 32 4.62 -11.00 -0.23
CA ARG A 32 3.65 -11.92 0.38
C ARG A 32 2.18 -11.55 0.07
N LEU A 33 1.89 -10.25 -0.16
CA LEU A 33 0.55 -9.77 -0.48
C LEU A 33 0.00 -10.38 -1.79
N ARG A 34 0.85 -10.86 -2.68
CA ARG A 34 0.45 -11.59 -3.90
C ARG A 34 -0.31 -12.87 -3.61
N ARG A 35 -0.13 -13.44 -2.41
CA ARG A 35 -0.77 -14.69 -1.98
C ARG A 35 -1.99 -14.46 -1.09
N LEU A 36 -2.31 -13.21 -0.78
CA LEU A 36 -3.45 -12.83 0.04
C LEU A 36 -4.57 -12.32 -0.85
N LYS A 37 -5.72 -12.95 -0.79
CA LYS A 37 -6.92 -12.49 -1.49
C LYS A 37 -7.48 -11.25 -0.80
N GLN A 38 -7.78 -10.19 -1.57
CA GLN A 38 -8.34 -8.95 -1.04
C GLN A 38 -9.64 -9.20 -0.26
N LEU A 39 -10.52 -10.01 -0.82
CA LEU A 39 -11.85 -10.29 -0.26
C LEU A 39 -11.90 -11.62 0.52
N GLY A 40 -10.77 -12.18 0.93
CA GLY A 40 -10.69 -13.39 1.74
C GLY A 40 -11.51 -14.55 1.16
N PHE A 41 -12.46 -15.08 1.95
CA PHE A 41 -13.31 -16.21 1.57
C PHE A 41 -14.34 -15.89 0.47
N ILE A 42 -14.63 -14.63 0.20
CA ILE A 42 -15.62 -14.24 -0.83
C ILE A 42 -15.20 -14.78 -2.22
N SER A 43 -13.90 -14.94 -2.46
CA SER A 43 -13.39 -15.52 -3.71
C SER A 43 -13.86 -16.97 -3.95
N LEU A 44 -14.30 -17.69 -2.91
CA LEU A 44 -14.86 -19.04 -3.05
C LEU A 44 -16.30 -19.04 -3.59
N ILE A 45 -17.01 -17.93 -3.41
CA ILE A 45 -18.42 -17.78 -3.81
C ILE A 45 -18.51 -17.00 -5.13
N TYR A 46 -17.70 -15.95 -5.28
CA TYR A 46 -17.69 -15.07 -6.44
C TYR A 46 -16.44 -15.33 -7.29
N PRO A 47 -16.56 -16.02 -8.44
CA PRO A 47 -15.41 -16.41 -9.28
C PRO A 47 -14.56 -15.21 -9.78
N GLY A 48 -15.15 -14.02 -9.88
CA GLY A 48 -14.45 -12.79 -10.28
C GLY A 48 -13.63 -12.14 -9.16
N ALA A 49 -13.84 -12.51 -7.89
CA ALA A 49 -13.20 -11.89 -6.72
C ALA A 49 -11.81 -12.50 -6.44
N ASN A 50 -10.95 -12.52 -7.44
CA ASN A 50 -9.64 -13.21 -7.37
C ASN A 50 -8.44 -12.29 -7.16
N HIS A 51 -8.63 -10.97 -7.17
CA HIS A 51 -7.53 -10.02 -7.01
C HIS A 51 -6.86 -10.15 -5.65
N SER A 52 -5.56 -9.92 -5.66
CA SER A 52 -4.71 -10.01 -4.47
C SER A 52 -4.61 -8.65 -3.77
N ARG A 53 -4.20 -8.67 -2.50
CA ARG A 53 -3.84 -7.44 -1.78
C ARG A 53 -2.66 -6.72 -2.42
N PHE A 54 -1.81 -7.43 -3.13
CA PHE A 54 -0.73 -6.82 -3.91
C PHE A 54 -1.29 -5.94 -5.03
N GLU A 55 -2.26 -6.44 -5.82
CA GLU A 55 -2.92 -5.65 -6.87
C GLU A 55 -3.65 -4.44 -6.28
N HIS A 56 -4.35 -4.63 -5.16
CA HIS A 56 -4.99 -3.53 -4.42
C HIS A 56 -3.96 -2.46 -3.99
N SER A 57 -2.85 -2.85 -3.36
CA SER A 57 -1.80 -1.92 -2.91
C SER A 57 -1.19 -1.12 -4.07
N ILE A 58 -0.97 -1.75 -5.23
CA ILE A 58 -0.49 -1.07 -6.44
C ILE A 58 -1.55 -0.10 -6.96
N GLY A 59 -2.82 -0.51 -6.98
CA GLY A 59 -3.94 0.34 -7.37
C GLY A 59 -4.09 1.55 -6.45
N THR A 60 -4.04 1.36 -5.14
CA THR A 60 -4.10 2.43 -4.13
C THR A 60 -2.95 3.42 -4.30
N MET A 61 -1.71 2.94 -4.49
CA MET A 61 -0.57 3.80 -4.80
C MET A 61 -0.82 4.66 -6.06
N HIS A 62 -1.42 4.09 -7.09
CA HIS A 62 -1.73 4.80 -8.34
C HIS A 62 -2.80 5.86 -8.13
N LEU A 63 -3.93 5.51 -7.52
CA LEU A 63 -5.02 6.45 -7.24
C LEU A 63 -4.58 7.58 -6.31
N ALA A 64 -3.79 7.27 -5.28
CA ALA A 64 -3.18 8.25 -4.40
C ALA A 64 -2.28 9.23 -5.17
N SER A 65 -1.55 8.75 -6.18
CA SER A 65 -0.77 9.63 -7.08
C SER A 65 -1.65 10.56 -7.91
N GLN A 66 -2.75 10.04 -8.46
CA GLN A 66 -3.68 10.85 -9.26
C GLN A 66 -4.35 11.93 -8.39
N LEU A 67 -4.74 11.57 -7.16
CA LEU A 67 -5.32 12.53 -6.23
C LEU A 67 -4.30 13.57 -5.78
N ALA A 68 -3.05 13.17 -5.54
CA ALA A 68 -1.97 14.10 -5.22
C ALA A 68 -1.68 15.10 -6.36
N ASP A 69 -1.77 14.64 -7.62
CA ASP A 69 -1.68 15.52 -8.80
C ASP A 69 -2.86 16.48 -8.87
N HIS A 70 -4.07 16.01 -8.61
CA HIS A 70 -5.29 16.84 -8.63
C HIS A 70 -5.29 17.91 -7.52
N LEU A 71 -4.64 17.61 -6.40
CA LEU A 71 -4.49 18.53 -5.26
C LEU A 71 -3.25 19.42 -5.39
N ASP A 72 -2.55 19.40 -6.51
CA ASP A 72 -1.32 20.16 -6.78
C ASP A 72 -0.25 19.99 -5.69
N LEU A 73 -0.11 18.77 -5.14
CA LEU A 73 0.91 18.49 -4.14
C LEU A 73 2.32 18.58 -4.78
N ASN A 74 3.27 19.05 -3.98
CA ASN A 74 4.66 19.03 -4.38
C ASN A 74 5.20 17.58 -4.55
N GLN A 75 6.35 17.43 -5.18
CA GLN A 75 6.89 16.11 -5.50
C GLN A 75 7.18 15.25 -4.27
N GLU A 76 7.64 15.84 -3.18
CA GLU A 76 7.97 15.13 -1.93
C GLU A 76 6.70 14.59 -1.27
N ASP A 77 5.68 15.42 -1.11
CA ASP A 77 4.38 15.02 -0.56
C ASP A 77 3.70 13.94 -1.42
N LYS A 78 3.77 14.09 -2.75
CA LYS A 78 3.25 13.10 -3.69
C LYS A 78 3.93 11.75 -3.53
N GLU A 79 5.24 11.70 -3.41
CA GLU A 79 5.98 10.46 -3.21
C GLU A 79 5.67 9.82 -1.85
N LEU A 80 5.52 10.63 -0.80
CA LEU A 80 5.13 10.17 0.52
C LEU A 80 3.73 9.50 0.49
N VAL A 81 2.75 10.15 -0.13
CA VAL A 81 1.39 9.63 -0.26
C VAL A 81 1.36 8.34 -1.10
N ARG A 82 2.12 8.30 -2.20
CA ARG A 82 2.26 7.09 -3.04
C ARG A 82 2.81 5.91 -2.26
N VAL A 83 3.89 6.13 -1.51
CA VAL A 83 4.53 5.08 -0.69
C VAL A 83 3.60 4.63 0.44
N SER A 84 2.88 5.55 1.06
CA SER A 84 1.87 5.22 2.08
C SER A 84 0.76 4.33 1.50
N GLY A 85 0.27 4.64 0.29
CA GLY A 85 -0.71 3.83 -0.41
C GLY A 85 -0.19 2.43 -0.80
N LEU A 86 1.10 2.32 -1.17
CA LEU A 86 1.71 1.02 -1.44
C LEU A 86 1.80 0.13 -0.19
N LEU A 87 2.03 0.74 0.97
CA LEU A 87 2.34 0.03 2.22
C LEU A 87 1.14 -0.18 3.14
N HIS A 88 0.00 0.49 2.91
CA HIS A 88 -1.11 0.54 3.87
C HIS A 88 -1.61 -0.84 4.30
N ASP A 89 -1.59 -1.81 3.42
CA ASP A 89 -2.05 -3.19 3.64
C ASP A 89 -0.93 -4.19 4.03
N ALA A 90 0.31 -3.71 4.24
CA ALA A 90 1.46 -4.58 4.49
C ALA A 90 1.31 -5.47 5.74
N GLY A 91 0.46 -5.08 6.69
CA GLY A 91 0.19 -5.82 7.93
C GLY A 91 -0.94 -6.84 7.83
N HIS A 92 -1.73 -6.86 6.75
CA HIS A 92 -2.83 -7.80 6.63
C HIS A 92 -2.41 -9.26 6.69
N GLY A 93 -3.17 -10.06 7.47
CA GLY A 93 -3.07 -11.51 7.52
C GLY A 93 -3.91 -12.21 6.44
N PRO A 94 -3.83 -13.56 6.37
CA PRO A 94 -4.75 -14.35 5.59
C PRO A 94 -6.18 -14.14 6.10
N PHE A 95 -7.16 -14.19 5.19
CA PHE A 95 -8.59 -14.00 5.46
C PHE A 95 -9.01 -12.58 5.85
N SER A 96 -8.18 -11.59 5.56
CA SER A 96 -8.52 -10.16 5.73
C SER A 96 -9.00 -9.84 7.14
N HIS A 97 -10.09 -9.08 7.30
CA HIS A 97 -10.62 -8.66 8.61
C HIS A 97 -11.07 -9.82 9.53
N VAL A 98 -11.28 -11.02 8.99
CA VAL A 98 -11.58 -12.19 9.84
C VAL A 98 -10.40 -12.54 10.76
N SER A 99 -9.16 -12.36 10.27
CA SER A 99 -7.96 -12.57 11.09
C SER A 99 -7.81 -11.52 12.20
N GLU A 100 -8.28 -10.30 12.00
CA GLU A 100 -8.25 -9.24 13.00
C GLU A 100 -9.14 -9.56 14.20
N ALA A 101 -10.34 -10.10 13.93
CA ALA A 101 -11.25 -10.53 14.98
C ALA A 101 -10.68 -11.66 15.86
N VAL A 102 -9.77 -12.48 15.31
CA VAL A 102 -9.09 -13.56 16.05
C VAL A 102 -7.86 -13.05 16.77
N LEU A 103 -7.12 -12.13 16.16
CA LEU A 103 -5.86 -11.59 16.72
C LEU A 103 -6.10 -10.42 17.68
N GLU A 104 -7.30 -9.83 17.66
CA GLU A 104 -7.68 -8.64 18.42
C GLU A 104 -6.75 -7.44 18.18
N VAL A 105 -6.10 -7.40 17.01
CA VAL A 105 -5.17 -6.34 16.60
C VAL A 105 -5.55 -5.85 15.21
N PRO A 106 -5.82 -4.54 15.04
CA PRO A 106 -6.08 -3.93 13.74
C PRO A 106 -4.88 -4.10 12.79
N HIS A 107 -5.15 -4.26 11.50
CA HIS A 107 -4.09 -4.45 10.50
C HIS A 107 -3.18 -3.22 10.37
N GLU A 108 -3.68 -2.02 10.64
CA GLU A 108 -2.88 -0.78 10.63
C GLU A 108 -1.78 -0.81 11.70
N GLU A 109 -2.05 -1.38 12.87
CA GLU A 109 -1.04 -1.56 13.92
C GLU A 109 0.02 -2.55 13.48
N ILE A 110 -0.39 -3.67 12.85
CA ILE A 110 0.54 -4.65 12.30
C ILE A 110 1.34 -4.03 11.15
N THR A 111 0.70 -3.24 10.29
CA THR A 111 1.36 -2.49 9.22
C THR A 111 2.42 -1.55 9.78
N SER A 112 2.08 -0.79 10.83
CA SER A 112 3.02 0.11 11.51
C SER A 112 4.20 -0.65 12.11
N TYR A 113 3.94 -1.82 12.69
CA TYR A 113 5.02 -2.69 13.19
C TYR A 113 5.94 -3.16 12.06
N VAL A 114 5.37 -3.63 10.94
CA VAL A 114 6.14 -4.08 9.76
C VAL A 114 7.02 -2.94 9.22
N ILE A 115 6.46 -1.75 9.05
CA ILE A 115 7.17 -0.57 8.54
C ILE A 115 8.34 -0.17 9.44
N LYS A 116 8.18 -0.27 10.77
CA LYS A 116 9.15 0.24 11.75
C LYS A 116 10.17 -0.80 12.20
N ASN A 117 9.87 -2.09 12.11
CA ASN A 117 10.63 -3.14 12.79
C ASN A 117 11.12 -4.26 11.86
N THR A 118 11.04 -4.10 10.55
CA THR A 118 11.60 -5.06 9.58
C THR A 118 12.58 -4.39 8.64
N GLU A 119 13.28 -5.18 7.81
CA GLU A 119 14.30 -4.67 6.89
C GLU A 119 13.83 -3.59 5.90
N ILE A 120 12.51 -3.45 5.69
CA ILE A 120 11.96 -2.38 4.85
C ILE A 120 12.14 -1.00 5.49
N SER A 121 12.28 -0.94 6.82
CA SER A 121 12.50 0.31 7.57
C SER A 121 13.76 1.05 7.13
N ASP A 122 14.84 0.32 6.91
CA ASP A 122 16.12 0.91 6.49
C ASP A 122 15.96 1.59 5.14
N LYS A 123 15.25 0.94 4.22
CA LYS A 123 14.98 1.49 2.90
C LYS A 123 14.09 2.72 2.94
N LEU A 124 13.07 2.71 3.76
CA LEU A 124 12.15 3.84 3.92
C LEU A 124 12.85 5.04 4.56
N ASN A 125 13.70 4.81 5.56
CA ASN A 125 14.49 5.86 6.23
C ASN A 125 15.48 6.59 5.33
N GLU A 126 15.84 6.01 4.16
CA GLU A 126 16.65 6.74 3.17
C GLU A 126 15.96 8.01 2.65
N LYS A 127 14.62 8.06 2.73
CA LYS A 127 13.86 9.11 2.07
C LYS A 127 12.74 9.72 2.92
N PHE A 128 12.16 8.98 3.85
CA PHE A 128 10.98 9.38 4.59
C PHE A 128 11.16 9.19 6.10
N ASN A 129 10.41 9.97 6.89
CA ASN A 129 10.19 9.68 8.29
C ASN A 129 9.11 8.58 8.39
N LEU A 130 9.41 7.48 9.08
CA LEU A 130 8.47 6.36 9.23
C LEU A 130 7.17 6.75 9.95
N ASN A 131 7.23 7.73 10.85
CA ASN A 131 6.02 8.21 11.53
C ASN A 131 5.06 8.90 10.56
N ASP A 132 5.58 9.66 9.59
CA ASP A 132 4.73 10.33 8.60
C ASP A 132 3.96 9.29 7.76
N ILE A 133 4.63 8.21 7.35
CA ILE A 133 3.98 7.10 6.62
C ILE A 133 2.90 6.44 7.50
N THR A 134 3.24 6.09 8.74
CA THR A 134 2.29 5.41 9.63
C THR A 134 1.13 6.30 10.03
N ASP A 135 1.35 7.59 10.23
CA ASP A 135 0.27 8.55 10.54
C ASP A 135 -0.71 8.67 9.37
N ILE A 136 -0.21 8.71 8.13
CA ILE A 136 -1.06 8.71 6.93
C ILE A 136 -1.90 7.42 6.85
N ILE A 137 -1.30 6.26 7.11
CA ILE A 137 -2.00 4.97 7.11
C ILE A 137 -3.09 4.93 8.19
N HIS A 138 -2.86 5.53 9.34
CA HIS A 138 -3.85 5.67 10.40
C HIS A 138 -4.89 6.80 10.16
N GLY A 139 -4.93 7.39 8.98
CA GLY A 139 -5.86 8.48 8.65
C GLY A 139 -5.54 9.81 9.30
N LYS A 140 -4.33 9.98 9.86
CA LYS A 140 -3.91 11.17 10.58
C LYS A 140 -3.26 12.21 9.67
N GLY A 141 -3.27 13.46 10.11
CA GLY A 141 -2.60 14.55 9.43
C GLY A 141 -3.30 14.97 8.12
N LYS A 142 -2.61 15.84 7.36
CA LYS A 142 -3.14 16.44 6.13
C LYS A 142 -3.46 15.40 5.05
N PHE A 143 -2.68 14.34 4.96
CA PHE A 143 -2.77 13.34 3.89
C PHE A 143 -3.45 12.04 4.31
N GLY A 144 -3.79 11.89 5.59
CA GLY A 144 -4.49 10.71 6.08
C GLY A 144 -5.76 10.37 5.28
N PRO A 145 -6.65 11.34 5.00
CA PRO A 145 -7.87 11.09 4.25
C PRO A 145 -7.67 10.62 2.80
N ILE A 146 -6.45 10.72 2.26
CA ILE A 146 -6.12 10.22 0.91
C ILE A 146 -6.01 8.69 0.91
N ILE A 147 -5.54 8.10 2.01
CA ILE A 147 -5.27 6.66 2.12
C ILE A 147 -6.32 5.96 2.98
N SER A 148 -6.74 6.59 4.08
CA SER A 148 -7.73 6.03 5.01
C SER A 148 -8.98 6.90 4.99
N GLY A 149 -9.86 6.65 4.02
CA GLY A 149 -11.14 7.31 3.85
C GLY A 149 -12.32 6.42 4.22
N GLU A 150 -13.55 6.97 4.17
CA GLU A 150 -14.80 6.20 4.35
C GLU A 150 -15.09 5.26 3.16
N LEU A 151 -14.45 5.50 2.02
CA LEU A 151 -14.54 4.70 0.80
C LEU A 151 -13.17 4.05 0.57
N ASP A 152 -12.97 2.92 1.17
CA ASP A 152 -11.80 2.09 0.97
C ASP A 152 -11.92 1.24 -0.31
#